data_1bc8e97275172edd51912856521e161c
#
_entry.id   1bc8e97275172edd51912856521e161c
#
_cell.length_a   1.000
_cell.length_b   1.000
_cell.length_c   1.000
_cell.angle_alpha   90.00
_cell.angle_beta   90.00
_cell.angle_gamma   90.00
#
_symmetry.space_group_name_H-M   'P 1'
#
loop_
_entity.id
_entity.type
_entity.pdbx_description
1 polymer ?
#
loop_
_entity_poly.entity_id
_entity_poly.type
_entity_poly.pdbx_seq_one_letter_code
_entity_poly.pdbx_strand_id
1 'polypeptide(L)'
;MNKIRNSTYFIFSCVVSLILFIPNLIKSTIGSDWDSYALIGTFYNYDLVGLYTPSRPPGFPIYELIIGIIFKVLRKGSLLSPEQGLLIFQFFLVIILNFIVYRFINKSDQKNYLFYLLIVFSPMYLISGGSVIDYFLGAIFGFLAIYMVLHKYSSNYIYAYLAVLLSLSIGIRLSNAIFLIAILLYITIYKKNYTLSIYTAVLTMLLSCFIYLPFYANLYSFYTVNNIYNSPSEMICLLNLTNTDHTFIDRLGRFVLKQINFFGVIGFVLFLMLIKNARTKITENNFIFFIIFILFQFSFLRLPTEEGHLLPAFISLLLVFSNMKNFNSKILIATLTFTFLSNFVDFKVYSVNSIDSASDISLNASVTKGFFIEDYELRNNIALEKEFHYKNSQSTLFDAWKNGCPN
;
A
#
# COMPACT_ATOMS: atom_id res chain seq x y z
N MET A 1 33.46 8.72 -10.29
CA MET A 1 32.42 9.76 -10.36
C MET A 1 30.99 9.23 -10.47
N ASN A 2 30.68 8.24 -11.30
CA ASN A 2 29.26 7.75 -11.45
C ASN A 2 28.64 7.18 -10.18
N LYS A 3 29.40 6.59 -9.26
CA LYS A 3 28.84 5.97 -8.03
C LYS A 3 28.33 7.02 -7.02
N ILE A 4 29.03 8.15 -6.92
CA ILE A 4 28.63 9.27 -6.03
C ILE A 4 27.36 9.96 -6.57
N ARG A 5 27.31 10.18 -7.89
CA ARG A 5 26.18 10.86 -8.53
C ARG A 5 24.87 10.07 -8.43
N ASN A 6 24.94 8.75 -8.41
CA ASN A 6 23.75 7.90 -8.31
C ASN A 6 23.13 7.90 -6.91
N SER A 7 23.93 8.00 -5.84
CA SER A 7 23.42 8.10 -4.48
C SER A 7 22.71 9.42 -4.19
N THR A 8 23.02 10.48 -4.97
CA THR A 8 22.40 11.80 -4.82
C THR A 8 20.88 11.75 -4.99
N TYR A 9 20.36 10.96 -5.95
CA TYR A 9 18.91 10.82 -6.15
C TYR A 9 18.22 10.16 -4.96
N PHE A 10 18.85 9.15 -4.37
CA PHE A 10 18.33 8.51 -3.16
C PHE A 10 18.33 9.47 -1.96
N ILE A 11 19.46 10.17 -1.72
CA ILE A 11 19.56 11.15 -0.64
C ILE A 11 18.54 12.27 -0.85
N PHE A 12 18.42 12.80 -2.07
CA PHE A 12 17.44 13.83 -2.42
C PHE A 12 16.01 13.39 -2.11
N SER A 13 15.65 12.16 -2.51
CA SER A 13 14.31 11.64 -2.22
C SER A 13 14.02 11.50 -0.71
N CYS A 14 15.00 11.05 0.08
CA CYS A 14 14.89 10.95 1.52
C CYS A 14 14.73 12.34 2.18
N VAL A 15 15.49 13.34 1.73
CA VAL A 15 15.40 14.71 2.25
C VAL A 15 14.05 15.33 1.93
N VAL A 16 13.56 15.21 0.70
CA VAL A 16 12.22 15.73 0.33
C VAL A 16 11.12 15.00 1.10
N SER A 17 11.18 13.67 1.20
CA SER A 17 10.23 12.90 2.01
C SER A 17 10.25 13.35 3.48
N LEU A 18 11.44 13.63 4.05
CA LEU A 18 11.54 14.14 5.42
C LEU A 18 10.88 15.51 5.57
N ILE A 19 11.16 16.43 4.65
CA ILE A 19 10.58 17.79 4.69
C ILE A 19 9.05 17.73 4.66
N LEU A 20 8.48 16.89 3.80
CA LEU A 20 7.03 16.71 3.69
C LEU A 20 6.44 15.97 4.91
N PHE A 21 7.25 15.17 5.60
CA PHE A 21 6.83 14.41 6.76
C PHE A 21 6.82 15.22 8.08
N ILE A 22 7.69 16.22 8.20
CA ILE A 22 7.83 17.05 9.42
C ILE A 22 6.50 17.65 9.91
N PRO A 23 5.61 18.20 9.05
CA PRO A 23 4.34 18.76 9.50
C PRO A 23 3.47 17.73 10.24
N ASN A 24 3.38 16.51 9.72
CA ASN A 24 2.62 15.41 10.35
C ASN A 24 3.22 15.04 11.71
N LEU A 25 4.56 15.00 11.81
CA LEU A 25 5.27 14.68 13.05
C LEU A 25 5.04 15.75 14.13
N ILE A 26 5.10 17.03 13.77
CA ILE A 26 4.88 18.15 14.71
C ILE A 26 3.43 18.12 15.23
N LYS A 27 2.46 17.86 14.36
CA LYS A 27 1.05 17.80 14.72
C LYS A 27 0.61 16.46 15.31
N SER A 28 1.48 15.45 15.31
CA SER A 28 1.18 14.09 15.77
C SER A 28 -0.03 13.46 15.06
N THR A 29 -0.17 13.71 13.76
CA THR A 29 -1.30 13.27 12.94
C THR A 29 -0.98 11.96 12.23
N ILE A 30 -1.56 10.85 12.68
CA ILE A 30 -1.23 9.49 12.23
C ILE A 30 -1.86 9.07 10.90
N GLY A 31 -2.92 9.73 10.45
CA GLY A 31 -3.61 9.43 9.21
C GLY A 31 -4.81 10.32 8.98
N SER A 32 -5.37 10.22 7.78
CA SER A 32 -6.55 10.97 7.33
C SER A 32 -7.81 10.10 7.26
N ASP A 33 -7.73 8.85 7.64
CA ASP A 33 -8.81 7.87 7.55
C ASP A 33 -9.00 7.07 8.85
N TRP A 34 -10.14 6.39 8.93
CA TRP A 34 -10.50 5.53 10.05
C TRP A 34 -9.56 4.34 10.22
N ASP A 35 -8.93 3.87 9.14
CA ASP A 35 -8.05 2.71 9.14
C ASP A 35 -6.82 2.91 10.02
N SER A 36 -6.19 4.09 9.93
CA SER A 36 -5.03 4.44 10.76
C SER A 36 -5.38 4.49 12.24
N TYR A 37 -6.57 5.00 12.58
CA TYR A 37 -7.04 5.09 13.96
C TYR A 37 -7.52 3.74 14.50
N ALA A 38 -8.13 2.91 13.67
CA ALA A 38 -8.54 1.56 14.05
C ALA A 38 -7.35 0.66 14.43
N LEU A 39 -6.21 0.82 13.76
CA LEU A 39 -4.96 0.13 14.11
C LEU A 39 -4.52 0.42 15.56
N ILE A 40 -4.60 1.68 15.99
CA ILE A 40 -4.32 2.06 17.39
C ILE A 40 -5.47 1.61 18.29
N GLY A 41 -6.71 1.76 17.83
CA GLY A 41 -7.92 1.33 18.53
C GLY A 41 -7.87 -0.12 18.99
N THR A 42 -7.25 -1.01 18.20
CA THR A 42 -7.03 -2.42 18.57
C THR A 42 -6.41 -2.58 19.96
N PHE A 43 -5.40 -1.77 20.29
CA PHE A 43 -4.70 -1.85 21.56
C PHE A 43 -5.27 -0.92 22.62
N TYR A 44 -5.84 0.19 22.21
CA TYR A 44 -6.56 1.09 23.09
C TYR A 44 -7.78 0.37 23.72
N ASN A 45 -8.54 -0.33 22.91
CA ASN A 45 -9.70 -1.09 23.35
C ASN A 45 -9.33 -2.39 24.10
N TYR A 46 -8.20 -3.04 23.72
CA TYR A 46 -7.67 -4.18 24.46
C TYR A 46 -7.37 -3.83 25.92
N ASP A 47 -6.78 -2.66 26.17
CA ASP A 47 -6.50 -2.20 27.53
C ASP A 47 -7.78 -1.91 28.34
N LEU A 48 -8.90 -1.61 27.68
CA LEU A 48 -10.19 -1.35 28.33
C LEU A 48 -11.00 -2.61 28.60
N VAL A 49 -11.01 -3.56 27.64
CA VAL A 49 -11.95 -4.70 27.65
C VAL A 49 -11.24 -6.04 27.83
N GLY A 50 -9.91 -6.08 27.67
CA GLY A 50 -9.11 -7.31 27.78
C GLY A 50 -9.24 -8.28 26.60
N LEU A 51 -9.96 -7.89 25.55
CA LEU A 51 -10.18 -8.69 24.34
C LEU A 51 -9.49 -8.04 23.14
N TYR A 52 -8.73 -8.83 22.39
CA TYR A 52 -8.16 -8.39 21.13
C TYR A 52 -9.26 -8.34 20.07
N THR A 53 -9.40 -7.18 19.44
CA THR A 53 -10.27 -6.97 18.30
C THR A 53 -9.39 -6.48 17.15
N PRO A 54 -9.43 -7.11 15.95
CA PRO A 54 -8.65 -6.62 14.81
C PRO A 54 -9.12 -5.22 14.40
N SER A 55 -8.23 -4.46 13.78
CA SER A 55 -8.55 -3.10 13.33
C SER A 55 -9.70 -3.09 12.31
N ARG A 56 -9.70 -4.07 11.43
CA ARG A 56 -10.72 -4.29 10.39
C ARG A 56 -10.62 -5.73 9.83
N PRO A 57 -11.68 -6.27 9.23
CA PRO A 57 -11.60 -7.56 8.55
C PRO A 57 -10.62 -7.54 7.35
N PRO A 58 -9.84 -8.59 7.08
CA PRO A 58 -9.69 -9.84 7.86
C PRO A 58 -8.72 -9.74 9.05
N GLY A 59 -8.24 -8.58 9.39
CA GLY A 59 -7.15 -8.35 10.33
C GLY A 59 -5.78 -8.31 9.67
N PHE A 60 -4.83 -7.63 10.33
CA PHE A 60 -3.46 -7.42 9.87
C PHE A 60 -2.48 -7.83 10.97
N PRO A 61 -2.44 -9.12 11.35
CA PRO A 61 -1.88 -9.59 12.61
C PRO A 61 -0.47 -9.08 12.88
N ILE A 62 0.40 -9.13 11.90
CA ILE A 62 1.80 -8.70 12.09
C ILE A 62 1.90 -7.20 12.26
N TYR A 63 1.19 -6.43 11.41
CA TYR A 63 1.27 -4.97 11.48
C TYR A 63 0.62 -4.43 12.75
N GLU A 64 -0.56 -4.93 13.09
CA GLU A 64 -1.26 -4.61 14.33
C GLU A 64 -0.39 -4.90 15.56
N LEU A 65 0.26 -6.08 15.61
CA LEU A 65 1.17 -6.43 16.71
C LEU A 65 2.33 -5.42 16.84
N ILE A 66 2.97 -5.07 15.72
CA ILE A 66 4.09 -4.10 15.72
C ILE A 66 3.63 -2.73 16.21
N ILE A 67 2.52 -2.21 15.65
CA ILE A 67 1.95 -0.91 16.04
C ILE A 67 1.57 -0.91 17.52
N GLY A 68 0.95 -2.00 18.00
CA GLY A 68 0.56 -2.12 19.39
C GLY A 68 1.74 -2.16 20.36
N ILE A 69 2.81 -2.86 20.02
CA ILE A 69 4.03 -2.88 20.84
C ILE A 69 4.62 -1.47 20.94
N ILE A 70 4.77 -0.79 19.78
CA ILE A 70 5.30 0.58 19.75
C ILE A 70 4.42 1.52 20.59
N PHE A 71 3.10 1.48 20.37
CA PHE A 71 2.14 2.31 21.08
C PHE A 71 2.22 2.09 22.61
N LYS A 72 2.20 0.83 23.06
CA LYS A 72 2.27 0.49 24.50
C LYS A 72 3.59 0.88 25.16
N VAL A 73 4.71 0.69 24.46
CA VAL A 73 6.04 1.04 24.99
C VAL A 73 6.14 2.57 25.17
N LEU A 74 5.71 3.33 24.16
CA LEU A 74 5.82 4.79 24.19
C LEU A 74 4.83 5.44 25.16
N ARG A 75 3.65 4.85 25.37
CA ARG A 75 2.66 5.34 26.33
C ARG A 75 3.16 5.28 27.80
N LYS A 76 4.12 4.40 28.11
CA LYS A 76 4.63 4.19 29.49
C LYS A 76 5.65 5.21 29.98
N GLY A 77 5.93 6.28 29.23
CA GLY A 77 6.78 7.36 29.76
C GLY A 77 7.98 7.72 28.87
N SER A 78 7.78 7.80 27.56
CA SER A 78 8.78 8.35 26.64
C SER A 78 8.66 9.88 26.52
N LEU A 79 9.75 10.51 26.03
CA LEU A 79 9.75 11.94 25.65
C LEU A 79 8.89 12.22 24.40
N LEU A 80 8.57 11.16 23.65
CA LEU A 80 7.76 11.23 22.44
C LEU A 80 6.33 10.77 22.74
N SER A 81 5.35 11.40 22.11
CA SER A 81 4.00 10.84 22.11
C SER A 81 3.96 9.50 21.35
N PRO A 82 3.03 8.60 21.68
CA PRO A 82 2.87 7.35 20.93
C PRO A 82 2.69 7.57 19.42
N GLU A 83 1.93 8.61 19.05
CA GLU A 83 1.68 8.98 17.66
C GLU A 83 2.97 9.41 16.94
N GLN A 84 3.80 10.22 17.60
CA GLN A 84 5.10 10.63 17.07
C GLN A 84 6.03 9.44 16.85
N GLY A 85 6.05 8.50 17.78
CA GLY A 85 6.86 7.28 17.64
C GLY A 85 6.38 6.39 16.49
N LEU A 86 5.07 6.25 16.31
CA LEU A 86 4.50 5.53 15.18
C LEU A 86 4.81 6.21 13.85
N LEU A 87 4.74 7.53 13.79
CA LEU A 87 5.12 8.30 12.61
C LEU A 87 6.61 8.13 12.28
N ILE A 88 7.49 8.19 13.27
CA ILE A 88 8.93 7.94 13.06
C ILE A 88 9.14 6.52 12.52
N PHE A 89 8.46 5.51 13.07
CA PHE A 89 8.50 4.16 12.54
C PHE A 89 8.05 4.11 11.07
N GLN A 90 6.92 4.74 10.73
CA GLN A 90 6.44 4.83 9.35
C GLN A 90 7.45 5.51 8.42
N PHE A 91 8.10 6.57 8.86
CA PHE A 91 9.15 7.23 8.09
C PHE A 91 10.34 6.31 7.81
N PHE A 92 10.75 5.48 8.77
CA PHE A 92 11.77 4.45 8.52
C PHE A 92 11.33 3.45 7.45
N LEU A 93 10.05 3.06 7.44
CA LEU A 93 9.52 2.18 6.38
C LEU A 93 9.60 2.86 5.00
N VAL A 94 9.31 4.15 4.91
CA VAL A 94 9.46 4.93 3.67
C VAL A 94 10.92 4.89 3.18
N ILE A 95 11.89 5.14 4.07
CA ILE A 95 13.31 5.10 3.71
C ILE A 95 13.72 3.69 3.23
N ILE A 96 13.27 2.64 3.91
CA ILE A 96 13.58 1.25 3.54
C ILE A 96 12.99 0.92 2.17
N LEU A 97 11.73 1.27 1.91
CA LEU A 97 11.10 1.01 0.62
C LEU A 97 11.79 1.83 -0.49
N ASN A 98 12.10 3.11 -0.24
CA ASN A 98 12.88 3.94 -1.15
C ASN A 98 14.22 3.28 -1.52
N PHE A 99 14.92 2.73 -0.53
CA PHE A 99 16.18 2.03 -0.75
C PHE A 99 16.00 0.77 -1.61
N ILE A 100 14.97 -0.04 -1.32
CA ILE A 100 14.68 -1.25 -2.09
C ILE A 100 14.35 -0.90 -3.55
N VAL A 101 13.45 0.06 -3.77
CA VAL A 101 13.08 0.53 -5.12
C VAL A 101 14.31 1.05 -5.85
N TYR A 102 15.12 1.88 -5.19
CA TYR A 102 16.39 2.39 -5.73
C TYR A 102 17.36 1.26 -6.16
N ARG A 103 17.37 0.12 -5.44
CA ARG A 103 18.22 -1.04 -5.76
C ARG A 103 17.78 -1.77 -7.03
N PHE A 104 16.51 -1.72 -7.39
CA PHE A 104 15.97 -2.31 -8.61
C PHE A 104 16.23 -1.44 -9.86
N ILE A 105 16.45 -0.14 -9.69
CA ILE A 105 16.68 0.76 -10.82
C ILE A 105 17.97 0.37 -11.57
N ASN A 106 17.86 0.23 -12.87
CA ASN A 106 19.01 -0.02 -13.72
C ASN A 106 19.94 1.20 -13.75
N LYS A 107 21.17 1.02 -13.32
CA LYS A 107 22.18 2.09 -13.16
C LYS A 107 22.84 2.51 -14.47
N SER A 108 22.51 1.89 -15.59
CA SER A 108 23.15 2.15 -16.89
C SER A 108 22.74 3.49 -17.51
N ASP A 109 21.56 4.01 -17.19
CA ASP A 109 21.06 5.28 -17.71
C ASP A 109 20.52 6.17 -16.58
N GLN A 110 20.94 7.44 -16.58
CA GLN A 110 20.46 8.43 -15.60
C GLN A 110 18.96 8.70 -15.68
N LYS A 111 18.35 8.55 -16.85
CA LYS A 111 16.90 8.71 -17.03
C LYS A 111 16.10 7.73 -16.18
N ASN A 112 16.67 6.58 -15.83
CA ASN A 112 16.02 5.58 -15.02
C ASN A 112 15.75 6.09 -13.60
N TYR A 113 16.59 7.00 -13.08
CA TYR A 113 16.35 7.61 -11.77
C TYR A 113 15.17 8.60 -11.76
N LEU A 114 14.76 9.14 -12.91
CA LEU A 114 13.54 9.95 -12.99
C LEU A 114 12.29 9.10 -12.73
N PHE A 115 12.29 7.83 -13.16
CA PHE A 115 11.21 6.90 -12.79
C PHE A 115 11.19 6.61 -11.29
N TYR A 116 12.35 6.47 -10.65
CA TYR A 116 12.42 6.35 -9.20
C TYR A 116 11.82 7.57 -8.49
N LEU A 117 12.19 8.78 -8.91
CA LEU A 117 11.63 10.01 -8.35
C LEU A 117 10.12 10.12 -8.62
N LEU A 118 9.65 9.65 -9.79
CA LEU A 118 8.22 9.62 -10.11
C LEU A 118 7.44 8.71 -9.16
N ILE A 119 8.02 7.57 -8.72
CA ILE A 119 7.43 6.71 -7.69
C ILE A 119 7.33 7.49 -6.37
N VAL A 120 8.48 7.98 -5.89
CA VAL A 120 8.61 8.53 -4.53
C VAL A 120 7.82 9.83 -4.36
N PHE A 121 7.67 10.62 -5.43
CA PHE A 121 6.97 11.91 -5.41
C PHE A 121 5.53 11.86 -5.89
N SER A 122 5.02 10.67 -6.21
CA SER A 122 3.59 10.53 -6.51
C SER A 122 2.73 10.82 -5.26
N PRO A 123 1.55 11.45 -5.43
CA PRO A 123 0.67 11.78 -4.32
C PRO A 123 0.39 10.60 -3.41
N MET A 124 0.02 9.46 -3.98
CA MET A 124 -0.28 8.25 -3.21
C MET A 124 0.89 7.72 -2.40
N TYR A 125 2.11 7.80 -2.94
CA TYR A 125 3.30 7.39 -2.21
C TYR A 125 3.54 8.29 -0.99
N LEU A 126 3.41 9.61 -1.17
CA LEU A 126 3.64 10.59 -0.10
C LEU A 126 2.54 10.54 0.97
N ILE A 127 1.27 10.43 0.57
CA ILE A 127 0.14 10.33 1.50
C ILE A 127 0.23 9.03 2.31
N SER A 128 0.38 7.88 1.62
CA SER A 128 0.51 6.58 2.30
C SER A 128 1.77 6.51 3.16
N GLY A 129 2.87 7.13 2.73
CA GLY A 129 4.11 7.21 3.52
C GLY A 129 3.97 8.08 4.76
N GLY A 130 3.11 9.10 4.74
CA GLY A 130 2.79 9.94 5.87
C GLY A 130 1.75 9.36 6.83
N SER A 131 1.06 8.27 6.48
CA SER A 131 0.02 7.62 7.29
C SER A 131 0.58 6.39 8.01
N VAL A 132 0.14 6.16 9.23
CA VAL A 132 0.42 4.90 9.95
C VAL A 132 -0.50 3.82 9.39
N ILE A 133 -0.05 3.17 8.32
CA ILE A 133 -0.81 2.18 7.57
C ILE A 133 0.09 1.05 7.04
N ASP A 134 -0.49 -0.11 6.80
CA ASP A 134 0.18 -1.38 6.51
C ASP A 134 0.83 -1.49 5.11
N TYR A 135 0.54 -0.57 4.18
CA TYR A 135 0.98 -0.66 2.77
C TYR A 135 2.49 -0.80 2.59
N PHE A 136 3.27 0.03 3.30
CA PHE A 136 4.71 0.08 3.13
C PHE A 136 5.40 -1.18 3.64
N LEU A 137 5.08 -1.62 4.84
CA LEU A 137 5.73 -2.79 5.44
C LEU A 137 5.43 -4.06 4.64
N GLY A 138 4.18 -4.24 4.19
CA GLY A 138 3.80 -5.36 3.34
C GLY A 138 4.54 -5.34 2.00
N ALA A 139 4.64 -4.18 1.35
CA ALA A 139 5.39 -4.01 0.11
C ALA A 139 6.90 -4.25 0.30
N ILE A 140 7.49 -3.82 1.41
CA ILE A 140 8.91 -4.05 1.73
C ILE A 140 9.22 -5.54 1.69
N PHE A 141 8.47 -6.38 2.42
CA PHE A 141 8.71 -7.82 2.42
C PHE A 141 8.46 -8.47 1.06
N GLY A 142 7.41 -8.04 0.34
CA GLY A 142 7.15 -8.52 -1.01
C GLY A 142 8.29 -8.20 -1.99
N PHE A 143 8.77 -6.96 -2.02
CA PHE A 143 9.88 -6.56 -2.88
C PHE A 143 11.23 -7.14 -2.45
N LEU A 144 11.45 -7.36 -1.15
CA LEU A 144 12.63 -8.11 -0.68
C LEU A 144 12.61 -9.56 -1.18
N ALA A 145 11.46 -10.23 -1.17
CA ALA A 145 11.33 -11.57 -1.73
C ALA A 145 11.65 -11.57 -3.25
N ILE A 146 11.17 -10.57 -4.00
CA ILE A 146 11.53 -10.40 -5.41
C ILE A 146 13.05 -10.20 -5.57
N TYR A 147 13.64 -9.35 -4.74
CA TYR A 147 15.09 -9.10 -4.78
C TYR A 147 15.89 -10.39 -4.56
N MET A 148 15.47 -11.21 -3.59
CA MET A 148 16.11 -12.51 -3.32
C MET A 148 16.00 -13.45 -4.52
N VAL A 149 14.83 -13.56 -5.13
CA VAL A 149 14.62 -14.44 -6.29
C VAL A 149 15.43 -14.00 -7.51
N LEU A 150 15.58 -12.70 -7.73
CA LEU A 150 16.33 -12.18 -8.88
C LEU A 150 17.86 -12.23 -8.70
N HIS A 151 18.37 -12.07 -7.46
CA HIS A 151 19.80 -11.86 -7.22
C HIS A 151 20.47 -12.96 -6.39
N LYS A 152 19.70 -13.79 -5.67
CA LYS A 152 20.21 -14.82 -4.76
C LYS A 152 19.64 -16.21 -5.03
N TYR A 153 19.14 -16.45 -6.23
CA TYR A 153 18.46 -17.68 -6.63
C TYR A 153 19.27 -18.96 -6.37
N SER A 154 20.59 -18.91 -6.44
CA SER A 154 21.48 -20.05 -6.25
C SER A 154 21.67 -20.51 -4.78
N SER A 155 21.09 -19.80 -3.82
CA SER A 155 21.18 -20.18 -2.42
C SER A 155 20.38 -21.46 -2.14
N ASN A 156 20.99 -22.43 -1.43
CA ASN A 156 20.33 -23.70 -1.08
C ASN A 156 19.09 -23.53 -0.20
N TYR A 157 19.00 -22.43 0.56
CA TYR A 157 17.88 -22.12 1.47
C TYR A 157 16.93 -21.05 0.90
N ILE A 158 17.00 -20.79 -0.40
CA ILE A 158 16.21 -19.71 -1.02
C ILE A 158 14.71 -19.86 -0.75
N TYR A 159 14.17 -21.11 -0.80
CA TYR A 159 12.76 -21.40 -0.53
C TYR A 159 12.33 -20.98 0.89
N ALA A 160 13.21 -21.19 1.88
CA ALA A 160 12.92 -20.82 3.27
C ALA A 160 12.91 -19.29 3.45
N TYR A 161 13.89 -18.58 2.87
CA TYR A 161 13.91 -17.13 2.89
C TYR A 161 12.69 -16.53 2.19
N LEU A 162 12.33 -17.06 1.02
CA LEU A 162 11.14 -16.62 0.29
C LEU A 162 9.87 -16.88 1.11
N ALA A 163 9.74 -18.08 1.69
CA ALA A 163 8.57 -18.42 2.49
C ALA A 163 8.40 -17.51 3.70
N VAL A 164 9.49 -17.19 4.42
CA VAL A 164 9.43 -16.25 5.56
C VAL A 164 9.04 -14.85 5.10
N LEU A 165 9.69 -14.29 4.08
CA LEU A 165 9.40 -12.94 3.60
C LEU A 165 7.96 -12.83 3.07
N LEU A 166 7.51 -13.84 2.32
CA LEU A 166 6.15 -13.83 1.75
C LEU A 166 5.08 -14.04 2.81
N SER A 167 5.30 -14.93 3.79
CA SER A 167 4.35 -15.11 4.89
C SER A 167 4.25 -13.87 5.78
N LEU A 168 5.36 -13.17 6.03
CA LEU A 168 5.34 -11.87 6.70
C LEU A 168 4.57 -10.83 5.89
N SER A 169 4.81 -10.76 4.57
CA SER A 169 4.08 -9.84 3.69
C SER A 169 2.57 -10.11 3.70
N ILE A 170 2.17 -11.40 3.61
CA ILE A 170 0.78 -11.84 3.67
C ILE A 170 0.17 -11.58 5.06
N GLY A 171 0.91 -11.85 6.13
CA GLY A 171 0.47 -11.60 7.51
C GLY A 171 0.32 -10.11 7.86
N ILE A 172 1.00 -9.24 7.10
CA ILE A 172 0.77 -7.79 7.17
C ILE A 172 -0.49 -7.42 6.38
N ARG A 173 -0.68 -8.02 5.20
CA ARG A 173 -1.84 -7.75 4.35
C ARG A 173 -2.13 -8.94 3.44
N LEU A 174 -3.34 -9.51 3.52
CA LEU A 174 -3.71 -10.72 2.78
C LEU A 174 -3.58 -10.54 1.25
N SER A 175 -3.89 -9.35 0.71
CA SER A 175 -3.74 -9.04 -0.71
C SER A 175 -2.29 -9.16 -1.23
N ASN A 176 -1.29 -9.14 -0.34
CA ASN A 176 0.11 -9.36 -0.69
C ASN A 176 0.42 -10.82 -1.09
N ALA A 177 -0.56 -11.75 -0.99
CA ALA A 177 -0.48 -13.06 -1.62
C ALA A 177 -0.19 -12.97 -3.13
N ILE A 178 -0.47 -11.83 -3.74
CA ILE A 178 -0.10 -11.52 -5.13
C ILE A 178 1.41 -11.64 -5.37
N PHE A 179 2.25 -11.23 -4.41
CA PHE A 179 3.70 -11.40 -4.51
C PHE A 179 4.10 -12.88 -4.57
N LEU A 180 3.43 -13.72 -3.77
CA LEU A 180 3.65 -15.17 -3.82
C LEU A 180 3.31 -15.72 -5.22
N ILE A 181 2.12 -15.40 -5.74
CA ILE A 181 1.68 -15.87 -7.06
C ILE A 181 2.68 -15.43 -8.14
N ALA A 182 3.11 -14.17 -8.14
CA ALA A 182 4.05 -13.65 -9.11
C ALA A 182 5.41 -14.35 -9.06
N ILE A 183 5.93 -14.60 -7.84
CA ILE A 183 7.20 -15.30 -7.62
C ILE A 183 7.10 -16.76 -8.07
N LEU A 184 6.01 -17.47 -7.74
CA LEU A 184 5.79 -18.83 -8.17
C LEU A 184 5.72 -18.94 -9.70
N LEU A 185 4.99 -18.03 -10.36
CA LEU A 185 4.95 -17.98 -11.83
C LEU A 185 6.34 -17.73 -12.43
N TYR A 186 7.09 -16.81 -11.86
CA TYR A 186 8.46 -16.54 -12.32
C TYR A 186 9.38 -17.77 -12.18
N ILE A 187 9.37 -18.44 -11.00
CA ILE A 187 10.18 -19.64 -10.75
C ILE A 187 9.76 -20.77 -11.71
N THR A 188 8.47 -20.95 -11.93
CA THR A 188 7.92 -22.01 -12.76
C THR A 188 8.23 -21.79 -14.25
N ILE A 189 7.99 -20.59 -14.76
CA ILE A 189 8.08 -20.29 -16.19
C ILE A 189 9.53 -20.03 -16.63
N TYR A 190 10.26 -19.20 -15.90
CA TYR A 190 11.61 -18.78 -16.30
C TYR A 190 12.72 -19.66 -15.72
N LYS A 191 12.62 -20.04 -14.46
CA LYS A 191 13.63 -20.89 -13.82
C LYS A 191 13.38 -22.39 -14.02
N LYS A 192 12.18 -22.76 -14.47
CA LYS A 192 11.73 -24.15 -14.72
C LYS A 192 12.00 -25.08 -13.52
N ASN A 193 11.93 -24.52 -12.31
CA ASN A 193 12.20 -25.23 -11.06
C ASN A 193 10.90 -25.46 -10.29
N TYR A 194 10.15 -26.49 -10.69
CA TYR A 194 8.85 -26.82 -10.08
C TYR A 194 8.99 -27.21 -8.60
N THR A 195 10.05 -27.93 -8.26
CA THR A 195 10.30 -28.38 -6.88
C THR A 195 10.45 -27.17 -5.94
N LEU A 196 11.27 -26.17 -6.34
CA LEU A 196 11.44 -24.95 -5.57
C LEU A 196 10.11 -24.17 -5.45
N SER A 197 9.34 -24.12 -6.53
CA SER A 197 8.02 -23.45 -6.54
C SER A 197 7.09 -24.11 -5.52
N ILE A 198 6.98 -25.44 -5.52
CA ILE A 198 6.13 -26.19 -4.60
C ILE A 198 6.57 -25.98 -3.15
N TYR A 199 7.86 -26.14 -2.83
CA TYR A 199 8.35 -25.94 -1.46
C TYR A 199 8.10 -24.52 -0.97
N THR A 200 8.35 -23.51 -1.82
CA THR A 200 8.06 -22.12 -1.46
C THR A 200 6.56 -21.92 -1.21
N ALA A 201 5.69 -22.45 -2.06
CA ALA A 201 4.24 -22.33 -1.90
C ALA A 201 3.76 -22.98 -0.60
N VAL A 202 4.10 -24.26 -0.39
CA VAL A 202 3.64 -25.03 0.78
C VAL A 202 4.13 -24.39 2.07
N LEU A 203 5.42 -24.05 2.14
CA LEU A 203 5.98 -23.46 3.36
C LEU A 203 5.41 -22.05 3.63
N THR A 204 5.19 -21.24 2.59
CA THR A 204 4.54 -19.92 2.75
C THR A 204 3.12 -20.07 3.26
N MET A 205 2.33 -21.00 2.70
CA MET A 205 0.96 -21.24 3.15
C MET A 205 0.92 -21.71 4.61
N LEU A 206 1.77 -22.65 4.98
CA LEU A 206 1.85 -23.14 6.37
C LEU A 206 2.20 -22.03 7.36
N LEU A 207 3.22 -21.21 7.04
CA LEU A 207 3.60 -20.09 7.88
C LEU A 207 2.51 -19.01 7.94
N SER A 208 1.84 -18.73 6.83
CA SER A 208 0.73 -17.77 6.81
C SER A 208 -0.46 -18.28 7.63
N CYS A 209 -0.82 -19.55 7.51
CA CYS A 209 -1.85 -20.15 8.36
C CYS A 209 -1.48 -20.07 9.84
N PHE A 210 -0.22 -20.33 10.19
CA PHE A 210 0.26 -20.20 11.58
C PHE A 210 0.15 -18.78 12.12
N ILE A 211 0.40 -17.76 11.26
CA ILE A 211 0.26 -16.34 11.62
C ILE A 211 -1.21 -15.97 11.83
N TYR A 212 -2.12 -16.42 10.96
CA TYR A 212 -3.53 -16.03 11.01
C TYR A 212 -4.37 -16.83 11.99
N LEU A 213 -4.04 -18.11 12.25
CA LEU A 213 -4.87 -19.00 13.05
C LEU A 213 -5.23 -18.45 14.44
N PRO A 214 -4.29 -17.91 15.24
CA PRO A 214 -4.64 -17.35 16.54
C PRO A 214 -5.61 -16.16 16.45
N PHE A 215 -5.51 -15.37 15.38
CA PHE A 215 -6.36 -14.20 15.16
C PHE A 215 -7.75 -14.61 14.73
N TYR A 216 -7.89 -15.61 13.84
CA TYR A 216 -9.20 -16.14 13.46
C TYR A 216 -9.92 -16.81 14.60
N ALA A 217 -9.25 -17.52 15.49
CA ALA A 217 -9.85 -18.11 16.66
C ALA A 217 -10.46 -17.03 17.59
N ASN A 218 -9.71 -15.94 17.82
CA ASN A 218 -10.19 -14.81 18.62
C ASN A 218 -11.31 -14.01 17.91
N LEU A 219 -11.18 -13.81 16.61
CA LEU A 219 -12.18 -13.14 15.79
C LEU A 219 -13.51 -13.89 15.81
N TYR A 220 -13.48 -15.22 15.61
CA TYR A 220 -14.65 -16.06 15.66
C TYR A 220 -15.35 -15.98 17.02
N SER A 221 -14.60 -16.05 18.12
CA SER A 221 -15.16 -15.91 19.46
C SER A 221 -15.75 -14.52 19.71
N PHE A 222 -15.12 -13.47 19.24
CA PHE A 222 -15.62 -12.10 19.34
C PHE A 222 -16.94 -11.93 18.58
N TYR A 223 -17.05 -12.45 17.37
CA TYR A 223 -18.26 -12.33 16.55
C TYR A 223 -19.42 -13.16 17.09
N THR A 224 -19.17 -14.35 17.56
CA THR A 224 -20.21 -15.21 18.14
C THR A 224 -20.73 -14.67 19.47
N VAL A 225 -19.85 -14.13 20.32
CA VAL A 225 -20.26 -13.55 21.62
C VAL A 225 -21.10 -12.27 21.45
N ASN A 226 -20.79 -11.47 20.42
CA ASN A 226 -21.50 -10.20 20.18
C ASN A 226 -22.64 -10.32 19.16
N ASN A 227 -22.99 -11.53 18.71
CA ASN A 227 -24.02 -11.78 17.68
C ASN A 227 -23.82 -10.97 16.39
N ILE A 228 -22.58 -10.63 16.08
CA ILE A 228 -22.25 -9.81 14.91
C ILE A 228 -22.38 -10.66 13.63
N TYR A 229 -22.08 -11.98 13.73
CA TYR A 229 -22.19 -12.94 12.63
C TYR A 229 -22.69 -14.30 13.11
N ASN A 230 -23.68 -14.80 12.38
CA ASN A 230 -24.33 -16.07 12.71
C ASN A 230 -24.00 -17.20 11.72
N SER A 231 -23.28 -16.92 10.64
CA SER A 231 -23.01 -17.92 9.60
C SER A 231 -21.61 -17.80 8.96
N PRO A 232 -21.04 -18.91 8.44
CA PRO A 232 -19.80 -18.88 7.66
C PRO A 232 -19.88 -18.02 6.39
N SER A 233 -21.06 -17.84 5.78
CA SER A 233 -21.28 -17.01 4.62
C SER A 233 -21.07 -15.52 4.93
N GLU A 234 -21.50 -15.07 6.10
CA GLU A 234 -21.28 -13.70 6.58
C GLU A 234 -19.79 -13.45 6.80
N MET A 235 -19.06 -14.43 7.31
CA MET A 235 -17.61 -14.36 7.48
C MET A 235 -16.87 -14.26 6.12
N ILE A 236 -17.35 -14.99 5.10
CA ILE A 236 -16.83 -14.92 3.74
C ILE A 236 -17.10 -13.54 3.12
N CYS A 237 -18.24 -12.93 3.40
CA CYS A 237 -18.55 -11.57 2.97
C CYS A 237 -17.64 -10.54 3.65
N LEU A 238 -17.41 -10.68 4.96
CA LEU A 238 -16.45 -9.85 5.69
C LEU A 238 -15.04 -9.87 5.09
N LEU A 239 -14.62 -11.01 4.59
CA LEU A 239 -13.35 -11.14 3.88
C LEU A 239 -13.39 -10.45 2.50
N ASN A 240 -14.45 -9.69 2.20
CA ASN A 240 -14.70 -9.07 0.88
C ASN A 240 -14.75 -10.07 -0.27
N LEU A 241 -15.02 -11.32 0.00
CA LEU A 241 -15.07 -12.31 -1.06
C LEU A 241 -16.40 -12.24 -1.84
N THR A 242 -17.47 -11.78 -1.22
CA THR A 242 -18.82 -11.72 -1.82
C THR A 242 -19.52 -10.38 -1.69
N ASN A 243 -18.85 -9.35 -1.15
CA ASN A 243 -19.44 -8.02 -1.05
C ASN A 243 -19.80 -7.44 -2.42
N THR A 244 -21.07 -7.09 -2.62
CA THR A 244 -21.65 -6.66 -3.90
C THR A 244 -22.22 -5.25 -3.88
N ASP A 245 -21.89 -4.42 -2.90
CA ASP A 245 -22.46 -3.07 -2.69
C ASP A 245 -22.39 -2.14 -3.90
N HIS A 246 -21.44 -2.40 -4.81
CA HIS A 246 -21.24 -1.56 -5.97
C HIS A 246 -21.48 -2.33 -7.26
N THR A 247 -22.20 -1.72 -8.19
CA THR A 247 -22.33 -2.25 -9.55
C THR A 247 -20.96 -2.35 -10.22
N PHE A 248 -20.84 -3.18 -11.27
CA PHE A 248 -19.60 -3.29 -12.03
C PHE A 248 -19.18 -1.93 -12.63
N ILE A 249 -20.16 -1.12 -13.06
CA ILE A 249 -19.91 0.22 -13.65
C ILE A 249 -19.34 1.15 -12.59
N ASP A 250 -19.88 1.16 -11.36
CA ASP A 250 -19.38 1.96 -10.26
C ASP A 250 -17.93 1.57 -9.91
N ARG A 251 -17.66 0.27 -9.85
CA ARG A 251 -16.29 -0.23 -9.61
C ARG A 251 -15.33 0.20 -10.72
N LEU A 252 -15.75 0.12 -11.97
CA LEU A 252 -14.93 0.55 -13.10
C LEU A 252 -14.67 2.06 -13.06
N GLY A 253 -15.68 2.86 -12.77
CA GLY A 253 -15.53 4.31 -12.61
C GLY A 253 -14.53 4.67 -11.49
N ARG A 254 -14.72 4.12 -10.31
CA ARG A 254 -13.79 4.29 -9.17
C ARG A 254 -12.38 3.81 -9.51
N PHE A 255 -12.26 2.64 -10.15
CA PHE A 255 -10.98 2.11 -10.58
C PHE A 255 -10.21 3.10 -11.46
N VAL A 256 -10.86 3.70 -12.47
CA VAL A 256 -10.22 4.67 -13.36
C VAL A 256 -9.82 5.93 -12.61
N LEU A 257 -10.71 6.48 -11.77
CA LEU A 257 -10.44 7.69 -10.99
C LEU A 257 -9.25 7.50 -10.05
N LYS A 258 -9.18 6.37 -9.37
CA LYS A 258 -8.07 6.06 -8.46
C LYS A 258 -6.71 5.89 -9.18
N GLN A 259 -6.70 5.44 -10.46
CA GLN A 259 -5.49 5.44 -11.28
C GLN A 259 -5.02 6.88 -11.59
N ILE A 260 -5.96 7.77 -11.87
CA ILE A 260 -5.68 9.20 -12.14
C ILE A 260 -5.07 9.84 -10.89
N ASN A 261 -5.66 9.60 -9.72
CA ASN A 261 -5.21 10.17 -8.45
C ASN A 261 -3.76 9.78 -8.09
N PHE A 262 -3.24 8.67 -8.61
CA PHE A 262 -1.85 8.28 -8.37
C PHE A 262 -0.84 9.31 -8.90
N PHE A 263 -1.16 9.97 -10.01
CA PHE A 263 -0.26 10.91 -10.70
C PHE A 263 -0.79 12.36 -10.70
N GLY A 264 -2.05 12.58 -10.29
CA GLY A 264 -2.81 13.78 -10.64
C GLY A 264 -3.23 13.79 -12.13
N VAL A 265 -4.23 14.57 -12.49
CA VAL A 265 -4.83 14.55 -13.84
C VAL A 265 -3.80 14.82 -14.92
N ILE A 266 -3.04 15.91 -14.81
CA ILE A 266 -2.04 16.29 -15.83
C ILE A 266 -0.91 15.28 -15.86
N GLY A 267 -0.41 14.86 -14.71
CA GLY A 267 0.63 13.84 -14.60
C GLY A 267 0.21 12.53 -15.24
N PHE A 268 -1.05 12.11 -15.06
CA PHE A 268 -1.60 10.89 -15.67
C PHE A 268 -1.68 10.98 -17.21
N VAL A 269 -2.16 12.09 -17.76
CA VAL A 269 -2.18 12.30 -19.22
C VAL A 269 -0.79 12.23 -19.82
N LEU A 270 0.18 12.91 -19.19
CA LEU A 270 1.58 12.89 -19.63
C LEU A 270 2.19 11.49 -19.50
N PHE A 271 1.82 10.74 -18.46
CA PHE A 271 2.23 9.34 -18.29
C PHE A 271 1.67 8.44 -19.40
N LEU A 272 0.41 8.62 -19.80
CA LEU A 272 -0.15 7.90 -20.96
C LEU A 272 0.58 8.24 -22.27
N MET A 273 0.97 9.51 -22.47
CA MET A 273 1.78 9.91 -23.63
C MET A 273 3.19 9.27 -23.59
N LEU A 274 3.76 9.11 -22.39
CA LEU A 274 5.03 8.43 -22.20
C LEU A 274 4.94 6.94 -22.58
N ILE A 275 3.87 6.25 -22.17
CA ILE A 275 3.61 4.84 -22.46
C ILE A 275 3.42 4.62 -23.95
N LYS A 276 2.63 5.48 -24.63
CA LYS A 276 2.35 5.35 -26.07
C LYS A 276 3.61 5.22 -26.92
N ASN A 277 4.69 5.85 -26.50
CA ASN A 277 5.97 5.87 -27.21
C ASN A 277 6.94 4.76 -26.73
N ALA A 278 6.55 3.99 -25.71
CA ALA A 278 7.39 2.94 -25.15
C ALA A 278 7.34 1.68 -26.05
N ARG A 279 8.51 1.27 -26.55
CA ARG A 279 8.67 -0.03 -27.20
C ARG A 279 9.22 -1.02 -26.20
N THR A 280 8.41 -2.00 -25.82
CA THR A 280 8.77 -2.97 -24.80
C THR A 280 9.23 -4.29 -25.41
N LYS A 281 10.42 -4.74 -24.99
CA LYS A 281 10.68 -6.19 -24.94
C LYS A 281 10.57 -6.57 -23.47
N ILE A 282 9.63 -7.42 -23.15
CA ILE A 282 9.51 -7.98 -21.78
C ILE A 282 10.71 -8.88 -21.56
N THR A 283 11.69 -8.40 -20.79
CA THR A 283 12.84 -9.19 -20.35
C THR A 283 12.42 -10.07 -19.17
N GLU A 284 13.22 -11.09 -18.87
CA GLU A 284 13.00 -11.98 -17.73
C GLU A 284 12.77 -11.20 -16.41
N ASN A 285 13.61 -10.19 -16.13
CA ASN A 285 13.46 -9.40 -14.91
C ASN A 285 12.21 -8.51 -14.90
N ASN A 286 11.76 -8.05 -16.07
CA ASN A 286 10.57 -7.21 -16.17
C ASN A 286 9.28 -8.03 -16.04
N PHE A 287 9.32 -9.32 -16.34
CA PHE A 287 8.15 -10.20 -16.29
C PHE A 287 7.53 -10.24 -14.90
N ILE A 288 8.35 -10.41 -13.85
CA ILE A 288 7.83 -10.49 -12.48
C ILE A 288 7.12 -9.19 -12.05
N PHE A 289 7.69 -8.03 -12.39
CA PHE A 289 7.07 -6.75 -12.10
C PHE A 289 5.79 -6.53 -12.92
N PHE A 290 5.77 -6.97 -14.18
CA PHE A 290 4.59 -6.88 -15.02
C PHE A 290 3.43 -7.74 -14.49
N ILE A 291 3.71 -8.96 -14.03
CA ILE A 291 2.72 -9.82 -13.40
C ILE A 291 2.17 -9.20 -12.11
N ILE A 292 3.03 -8.65 -11.26
CA ILE A 292 2.60 -7.96 -10.04
C ILE A 292 1.68 -6.80 -10.38
N PHE A 293 2.04 -5.97 -11.36
CA PHE A 293 1.18 -4.88 -11.81
C PHE A 293 -0.20 -5.38 -12.20
N ILE A 294 -0.27 -6.38 -13.08
CA ILE A 294 -1.54 -6.92 -13.58
C ILE A 294 -2.38 -7.52 -12.44
N LEU A 295 -1.80 -8.36 -11.60
CA LEU A 295 -2.54 -9.03 -10.54
C LEU A 295 -3.08 -8.04 -9.48
N PHE A 296 -2.31 -7.01 -9.11
CA PHE A 296 -2.81 -5.96 -8.22
C PHE A 296 -3.90 -5.13 -8.89
N GLN A 297 -3.82 -4.85 -10.19
CA GLN A 297 -4.89 -4.16 -10.92
C GLN A 297 -6.19 -4.97 -10.92
N PHE A 298 -6.13 -6.28 -11.18
CA PHE A 298 -7.31 -7.15 -11.09
C PHE A 298 -7.88 -7.23 -9.67
N SER A 299 -7.01 -7.35 -8.67
CA SER A 299 -7.45 -7.34 -7.27
C SER A 299 -8.13 -6.02 -6.91
N PHE A 300 -7.56 -4.90 -7.36
CA PHE A 300 -8.10 -3.57 -7.09
C PHE A 300 -9.41 -3.29 -7.83
N LEU A 301 -9.57 -3.76 -9.07
CA LEU A 301 -10.83 -3.64 -9.82
C LEU A 301 -12.00 -4.30 -9.09
N ARG A 302 -11.71 -5.35 -8.33
CA ARG A 302 -12.73 -6.02 -7.51
C ARG A 302 -13.23 -5.12 -6.37
N LEU A 303 -12.32 -4.41 -5.69
CA LEU A 303 -12.62 -3.54 -4.57
C LEU A 303 -11.79 -2.24 -4.66
N PRO A 304 -12.22 -1.27 -5.50
CA PRO A 304 -11.47 -0.04 -5.70
C PRO A 304 -11.77 1.00 -4.60
N THR A 305 -11.39 0.67 -3.36
CA THR A 305 -11.63 1.52 -2.18
C THR A 305 -10.53 2.55 -1.99
N GLU A 306 -9.32 2.11 -1.71
CA GLU A 306 -8.22 2.98 -1.32
C GLU A 306 -7.06 2.90 -2.31
N GLU A 307 -6.53 4.04 -2.71
CA GLU A 307 -5.43 4.15 -3.67
C GLU A 307 -4.15 3.48 -3.17
N GLY A 308 -3.93 3.40 -1.87
CA GLY A 308 -2.76 2.75 -1.26
C GLY A 308 -2.59 1.29 -1.67
N HIS A 309 -3.69 0.59 -2.01
CA HIS A 309 -3.64 -0.77 -2.57
C HIS A 309 -2.91 -0.85 -3.91
N LEU A 310 -2.87 0.24 -4.66
CA LEU A 310 -2.20 0.32 -5.96
C LEU A 310 -0.70 0.57 -5.83
N LEU A 311 -0.18 0.87 -4.64
CA LEU A 311 1.22 1.19 -4.43
C LEU A 311 2.18 0.12 -5.01
N PRO A 312 2.04 -1.18 -4.70
CA PRO A 312 2.89 -2.21 -5.30
C PRO A 312 2.74 -2.31 -6.81
N ALA A 313 1.53 -2.10 -7.34
CA ALA A 313 1.27 -2.12 -8.78
C ALA A 313 2.05 -1.02 -9.51
N PHE A 314 1.94 0.23 -9.06
CA PHE A 314 2.62 1.35 -9.72
C PHE A 314 4.12 1.33 -9.52
N ILE A 315 4.63 0.94 -8.36
CA ILE A 315 6.06 0.69 -8.18
C ILE A 315 6.54 -0.32 -9.24
N SER A 316 5.84 -1.44 -9.39
CA SER A 316 6.21 -2.49 -10.33
C SER A 316 6.14 -1.99 -11.78
N LEU A 317 5.09 -1.26 -12.17
CA LEU A 317 4.93 -0.69 -13.51
C LEU A 317 6.09 0.27 -13.84
N LEU A 318 6.41 1.19 -12.93
CA LEU A 318 7.48 2.16 -13.15
C LEU A 318 8.86 1.51 -13.15
N LEU A 319 9.07 0.40 -12.41
CA LEU A 319 10.27 -0.42 -12.50
C LEU A 319 10.38 -1.11 -13.88
N VAL A 320 9.28 -1.61 -14.45
CA VAL A 320 9.27 -2.12 -15.83
C VAL A 320 9.72 -1.02 -16.79
N PHE A 321 9.15 0.18 -16.67
CA PHE A 321 9.50 1.30 -17.55
C PHE A 321 10.95 1.77 -17.35
N SER A 322 11.46 1.78 -16.14
CA SER A 322 12.86 2.15 -15.87
C SER A 322 13.89 1.26 -16.59
N ASN A 323 13.47 0.04 -16.95
CA ASN A 323 14.32 -0.90 -17.68
C ASN A 323 14.15 -0.83 -19.21
N MET A 324 13.24 0.03 -19.70
CA MET A 324 13.01 0.21 -21.14
C MET A 324 13.92 1.27 -21.72
N LYS A 325 14.19 1.14 -23.04
CA LYS A 325 14.95 2.13 -23.80
C LYS A 325 13.99 3.04 -24.57
N ASN A 326 14.49 4.23 -24.94
CA ASN A 326 13.82 5.17 -25.87
C ASN A 326 12.65 5.97 -25.30
N PHE A 327 12.66 6.32 -24.02
CA PHE A 327 11.71 7.31 -23.51
C PHE A 327 12.12 8.74 -23.88
N ASN A 328 11.10 9.56 -24.18
CA ASN A 328 11.31 10.99 -24.30
C ASN A 328 11.55 11.61 -22.92
N SER A 329 12.80 12.03 -22.67
CA SER A 329 13.19 12.59 -21.37
C SER A 329 12.44 13.89 -21.04
N LYS A 330 12.03 14.69 -22.03
CA LYS A 330 11.26 15.92 -21.79
C LYS A 330 9.87 15.59 -21.26
N ILE A 331 9.20 14.57 -21.86
CA ILE A 331 7.89 14.11 -21.37
C ILE A 331 8.03 13.50 -19.96
N LEU A 332 9.08 12.72 -19.71
CA LEU A 332 9.30 12.12 -18.39
C LEU A 332 9.54 13.19 -17.31
N ILE A 333 10.34 14.22 -17.61
CA ILE A 333 10.57 15.35 -16.68
C ILE A 333 9.24 16.11 -16.47
N ALA A 334 8.48 16.38 -17.53
CA ALA A 334 7.18 17.03 -17.39
C ALA A 334 6.22 16.17 -16.54
N THR A 335 6.13 14.86 -16.78
CA THR A 335 5.34 13.93 -15.97
C THR A 335 5.74 14.02 -14.50
N LEU A 336 7.03 13.92 -14.18
CA LEU A 336 7.53 14.03 -12.81
C LEU A 336 7.17 15.38 -12.18
N THR A 337 7.36 16.49 -12.91
CA THR A 337 7.07 17.84 -12.41
C THR A 337 5.57 18.00 -12.10
N PHE A 338 4.70 17.63 -13.02
CA PHE A 338 3.25 17.79 -12.80
C PHE A 338 2.71 16.80 -11.76
N THR A 339 3.23 15.58 -11.68
CA THR A 339 2.89 14.63 -10.61
C THR A 339 3.35 15.17 -9.24
N PHE A 340 4.52 15.78 -9.15
CA PHE A 340 4.97 16.39 -7.90
C PHE A 340 4.13 17.62 -7.53
N LEU A 341 3.82 18.49 -8.50
CA LEU A 341 3.00 19.68 -8.29
C LEU A 341 1.57 19.35 -7.86
N SER A 342 1.02 18.20 -8.31
CA SER A 342 -0.34 17.78 -7.92
C SER A 342 -0.47 17.48 -6.42
N ASN A 343 0.62 17.35 -5.68
CA ASN A 343 0.59 17.31 -4.22
C ASN A 343 0.16 18.66 -3.59
N PHE A 344 0.39 19.77 -4.27
CA PHE A 344 0.16 21.12 -3.75
C PHE A 344 -1.02 21.82 -4.45
N VAL A 345 -1.16 21.59 -5.74
CA VAL A 345 -2.24 22.15 -6.58
C VAL A 345 -2.67 21.08 -7.57
N ASP A 346 -3.95 20.72 -7.58
CA ASP A 346 -4.48 19.73 -8.51
C ASP A 346 -5.58 20.32 -9.40
N PHE A 347 -5.70 19.75 -10.61
CA PHE A 347 -6.75 20.03 -11.56
C PHE A 347 -7.77 18.90 -11.50
N LYS A 348 -8.83 19.09 -10.73
CA LYS A 348 -9.94 18.14 -10.71
C LYS A 348 -10.84 18.39 -11.90
N VAL A 349 -11.09 17.35 -12.70
CA VAL A 349 -12.07 17.38 -13.81
C VAL A 349 -13.40 16.77 -13.39
N TYR A 350 -13.51 16.33 -12.16
CA TYR A 350 -14.72 15.74 -11.59
C TYR A 350 -14.88 16.15 -10.13
N SER A 351 -16.11 16.18 -9.67
CA SER A 351 -16.45 16.22 -8.25
C SER A 351 -17.29 15.01 -7.89
N VAL A 352 -17.07 14.47 -6.70
CA VAL A 352 -17.86 13.36 -6.13
C VAL A 352 -18.72 13.97 -5.03
N ASN A 353 -20.05 13.95 -5.20
CA ASN A 353 -20.97 14.53 -4.24
C ASN A 353 -21.29 13.59 -3.08
N SER A 354 -21.12 12.28 -3.27
CA SER A 354 -21.17 11.28 -2.20
C SER A 354 -20.13 10.20 -2.42
N ILE A 355 -19.69 9.57 -1.31
CA ILE A 355 -18.71 8.48 -1.36
C ILE A 355 -19.32 7.18 -1.92
N ASP A 356 -20.65 7.09 -1.94
CA ASP A 356 -21.35 5.80 -2.06
C ASP A 356 -21.81 5.41 -3.45
N SER A 357 -21.88 6.35 -4.43
CA SER A 357 -22.28 5.98 -5.79
C SER A 357 -21.53 6.71 -6.89
N ALA A 358 -21.25 6.01 -8.00
CA ALA A 358 -20.64 6.61 -9.19
C ALA A 358 -21.60 7.56 -9.93
N SER A 359 -22.90 7.48 -9.66
CA SER A 359 -23.92 8.39 -10.18
C SER A 359 -23.77 9.82 -9.69
N ASP A 360 -23.08 10.03 -8.59
CA ASP A 360 -22.85 11.32 -7.98
C ASP A 360 -21.58 12.04 -8.49
N ILE A 361 -20.93 11.46 -9.50
CA ILE A 361 -19.77 12.05 -10.15
C ILE A 361 -20.27 13.11 -11.15
N SER A 362 -19.96 14.37 -10.87
CA SER A 362 -20.18 15.45 -11.83
C SER A 362 -18.86 15.87 -12.49
N LEU A 363 -18.91 16.14 -13.80
CA LEU A 363 -17.76 16.63 -14.55
C LEU A 363 -17.68 18.15 -14.39
N ASN A 364 -16.78 18.62 -13.54
CA ASN A 364 -16.51 20.03 -13.31
C ASN A 364 -15.00 20.26 -13.25
N ALA A 365 -14.48 21.01 -14.23
CA ALA A 365 -13.07 21.39 -14.20
C ALA A 365 -12.86 22.50 -13.17
N SER A 366 -12.06 22.21 -12.15
CA SER A 366 -11.71 23.16 -11.11
C SER A 366 -10.24 23.01 -10.70
N VAL A 367 -9.63 24.12 -10.31
CA VAL A 367 -8.34 24.12 -9.63
C VAL A 367 -8.60 24.00 -8.14
N THR A 368 -8.05 22.98 -7.51
CA THR A 368 -8.24 22.69 -6.09
C THR A 368 -6.90 22.62 -5.37
N LYS A 369 -6.95 22.53 -4.04
CA LYS A 369 -5.77 22.14 -3.25
C LYS A 369 -5.27 20.79 -3.73
N GLY A 370 -3.95 20.61 -3.72
CA GLY A 370 -3.36 19.33 -4.11
C GLY A 370 -3.55 18.25 -3.04
N PHE A 371 -3.36 17.02 -3.46
CA PHE A 371 -3.62 15.82 -2.65
C PHE A 371 -2.94 15.82 -1.28
N PHE A 372 -1.68 16.24 -1.20
CA PHE A 372 -0.95 16.31 0.06
C PHE A 372 -1.52 17.37 1.00
N ILE A 373 -1.94 18.52 0.48
CA ILE A 373 -2.53 19.61 1.28
C ILE A 373 -3.91 19.20 1.79
N GLU A 374 -4.75 18.61 0.94
CA GLU A 374 -6.07 18.11 1.34
C GLU A 374 -5.95 17.04 2.44
N ASP A 375 -5.04 16.08 2.25
CA ASP A 375 -4.76 15.02 3.22
C ASP A 375 -4.27 15.61 4.56
N TYR A 376 -3.35 16.59 4.51
CA TYR A 376 -2.83 17.23 5.71
C TYR A 376 -3.93 17.98 6.50
N GLU A 377 -4.81 18.69 5.81
CA GLU A 377 -5.94 19.38 6.46
C GLU A 377 -6.91 18.38 7.09
N LEU A 378 -7.23 17.29 6.38
CA LEU A 378 -8.11 16.23 6.88
C LEU A 378 -7.51 15.57 8.14
N ARG A 379 -6.22 15.26 8.14
CA ARG A 379 -5.50 14.73 9.31
C ARG A 379 -5.59 15.64 10.52
N ASN A 380 -5.41 16.95 10.32
CA ASN A 380 -5.50 17.92 11.42
C ASN A 380 -6.90 17.95 12.03
N ASN A 381 -7.94 17.88 11.20
CA ASN A 381 -9.33 17.86 11.68
C ASN A 381 -9.62 16.59 12.50
N ILE A 382 -9.22 15.43 11.99
CA ILE A 382 -9.42 14.15 12.67
C ILE A 382 -8.59 14.09 13.98
N ALA A 383 -7.39 14.63 13.98
CA ALA A 383 -6.52 14.61 15.17
C ALA A 383 -7.09 15.41 16.36
N LEU A 384 -8.00 16.36 16.13
CA LEU A 384 -8.70 17.09 17.20
C LEU A 384 -9.62 16.16 18.01
N GLU A 385 -10.15 15.10 17.39
CA GLU A 385 -11.08 14.15 17.99
C GLU A 385 -10.46 12.74 18.12
N LYS A 386 -9.13 12.65 18.23
CA LYS A 386 -8.40 11.37 18.16
C LYS A 386 -8.88 10.30 19.16
N GLU A 387 -9.26 10.69 20.39
CA GLU A 387 -9.75 9.74 21.38
C GLU A 387 -11.10 9.14 20.99
N PHE A 388 -11.97 9.93 20.37
CA PHE A 388 -13.21 9.44 19.81
C PHE A 388 -12.92 8.41 18.70
N HIS A 389 -11.98 8.73 17.81
CA HIS A 389 -11.57 7.84 16.74
C HIS A 389 -10.93 6.54 17.25
N TYR A 390 -10.08 6.58 18.27
CA TYR A 390 -9.51 5.37 18.88
C TYR A 390 -10.58 4.44 19.45
N LYS A 391 -11.63 4.99 20.05
CA LYS A 391 -12.74 4.19 20.64
C LYS A 391 -13.67 3.60 19.58
N ASN A 392 -13.98 4.37 18.55
CA ASN A 392 -15.11 4.07 17.66
C ASN A 392 -14.70 3.61 16.26
N SER A 393 -13.44 3.81 15.80
CA SER A 393 -13.05 3.46 14.43
C SER A 393 -13.29 2.01 14.08
N GLN A 394 -13.01 1.08 14.99
CA GLN A 394 -13.24 -0.34 14.76
C GLN A 394 -14.72 -0.65 14.53
N SER A 395 -15.61 -0.20 15.43
CA SER A 395 -17.04 -0.45 15.29
C SER A 395 -17.60 0.18 14.01
N THR A 396 -17.20 1.41 13.71
CA THR A 396 -17.62 2.09 12.48
C THR A 396 -17.19 1.34 11.22
N LEU A 397 -15.94 0.83 11.17
CA LEU A 397 -15.46 0.03 10.05
C LEU A 397 -16.20 -1.31 9.95
N PHE A 398 -16.45 -1.99 11.08
CA PHE A 398 -17.21 -3.22 11.09
C PHE A 398 -18.66 -3.02 10.64
N ASP A 399 -19.31 -1.97 11.08
CA ASP A 399 -20.69 -1.65 10.69
C ASP A 399 -20.77 -1.30 9.19
N ALA A 400 -19.83 -0.52 8.68
CA ALA A 400 -19.75 -0.21 7.26
C ALA A 400 -19.56 -1.48 6.40
N TRP A 401 -18.75 -2.43 6.86
CA TRP A 401 -18.52 -3.70 6.17
C TRP A 401 -19.73 -4.63 6.25
N LYS A 402 -20.42 -4.65 7.40
CA LYS A 402 -21.63 -5.45 7.58
C LYS A 402 -22.77 -5.00 6.67
N ASN A 403 -22.94 -3.70 6.51
CA ASN A 403 -23.99 -3.14 5.64
C ASN A 403 -23.82 -3.51 4.17
N GLY A 404 -22.61 -3.86 3.74
CA GLY A 404 -22.31 -4.36 2.40
C GLY A 404 -22.48 -5.86 2.22
N CYS A 405 -22.86 -6.59 3.24
CA CYS A 405 -23.10 -8.01 3.16
C CYS A 405 -24.57 -8.32 2.95
N PRO A 406 -24.96 -9.22 2.01
CA PRO A 406 -26.33 -9.63 1.87
C PRO A 406 -26.80 -10.34 3.15
N ASN A 407 -27.98 -9.94 3.64
CA ASN A 407 -28.66 -10.56 4.77
C ASN A 407 -29.04 -12.01 4.48
#